data_e59a4db69fca9a43287aa13acae90e21
#
_entry.id   e59a4db69fca9a43287aa13acae90e21
#
_cell.length_a   1.000
_cell.length_b   1.000
_cell.length_c   1.000
_cell.angle_alpha   90.00
_cell.angle_beta   90.00
_cell.angle_gamma   90.00
#
_symmetry.space_group_name_H-M   'P 1'
#
loop_
_entity.id
_entity.type
_entity.pdbx_description
1 polymer ?
#
loop_
_entity_poly.entity_id
_entity_poly.type
_entity_poly.pdbx_seq_one_letter_code
_entity_poly.pdbx_strand_id
1 'polypeptide(L)'
;MVCNNTGVHPKQFKLAQNTRLFLGEKYVLLRPEILAAASQSARTSGRRVVMIVTGGTEQENWVAKMLSHMAHVKPGVLLWVLSGRRLREARVLYRSRQEKAHVRFFSGLNAAEMLRRYSQVRCLIAPASTVMLEAFSIGCPLVTGWIADNQRNSLDYLSRNGLVINSGDLRNVSARK
;
A
#
# COMPACT_ATOMS: atom_id res chain seq x y z
N MET A 1 4.43 -20.81 -15.18
CA MET A 1 4.85 -19.48 -14.67
C MET A 1 3.61 -18.75 -14.15
N VAL A 2 3.70 -18.13 -12.99
CA VAL A 2 2.63 -17.30 -12.42
C VAL A 2 3.11 -15.85 -12.44
N CYS A 3 2.27 -14.97 -12.97
CA CYS A 3 2.47 -13.52 -12.92
C CYS A 3 1.21 -12.87 -12.35
N ASN A 4 1.32 -12.37 -11.14
CA ASN A 4 0.22 -11.73 -10.40
C ASN A 4 0.04 -10.24 -10.70
N ASN A 5 0.84 -9.68 -11.63
CA ASN A 5 0.66 -8.31 -12.06
C ASN A 5 -0.62 -8.19 -12.89
N THR A 6 -1.47 -7.24 -12.55
CA THR A 6 -2.63 -6.88 -13.35
C THR A 6 -2.21 -6.01 -14.54
N GLY A 7 -3.03 -5.98 -15.59
CA GLY A 7 -2.75 -5.14 -16.76
C GLY A 7 -1.63 -5.64 -17.66
N VAL A 8 -1.16 -6.88 -17.50
CA VAL A 8 -0.16 -7.52 -18.38
C VAL A 8 -0.85 -8.43 -19.42
N HIS A 9 -0.28 -8.49 -20.63
CA HIS A 9 -0.80 -9.28 -21.71
C HIS A 9 0.09 -10.51 -21.99
N PRO A 10 -0.48 -11.70 -22.33
CA PRO A 10 0.31 -12.91 -22.61
C PRO A 10 1.44 -12.72 -23.62
N LYS A 11 1.24 -11.86 -24.63
CA LYS A 11 2.25 -11.55 -25.66
C LYS A 11 3.54 -10.91 -25.13
N GLN A 12 3.55 -10.42 -23.90
CA GLN A 12 4.74 -9.83 -23.26
C GLN A 12 5.71 -10.90 -22.73
N PHE A 13 5.33 -12.17 -22.76
CA PHE A 13 6.12 -13.26 -22.20
C PHE A 13 6.62 -14.20 -23.30
N LYS A 14 7.92 -14.43 -23.32
CA LYS A 14 8.54 -15.50 -24.12
C LYS A 14 8.53 -16.78 -23.28
N LEU A 15 7.66 -17.71 -23.61
CA LEU A 15 7.49 -18.96 -22.88
C LEU A 15 8.20 -20.11 -23.59
N ALA A 16 8.80 -21.03 -22.84
CA ALA A 16 9.24 -22.30 -23.36
C ALA A 16 8.02 -23.18 -23.74
N GLN A 17 8.21 -24.13 -24.65
CA GLN A 17 7.15 -24.92 -25.28
C GLN A 17 6.18 -25.60 -24.30
N ASN A 18 6.66 -26.01 -23.12
CA ASN A 18 5.86 -26.69 -22.10
C ASN A 18 5.48 -25.79 -20.91
N THR A 19 5.58 -24.47 -21.05
CA THR A 19 5.26 -23.54 -19.96
C THR A 19 3.79 -23.10 -20.01
N ARG A 20 3.05 -23.38 -18.94
CA ARG A 20 1.72 -22.81 -18.73
C ARG A 20 1.87 -21.43 -18.05
N LEU A 21 1.16 -20.44 -18.59
CA LEU A 21 1.16 -19.08 -18.05
C LEU A 21 -0.17 -18.80 -17.33
N PHE A 22 -0.06 -18.34 -16.09
CA PHE A 22 -1.19 -17.91 -15.26
C PHE A 22 -1.04 -16.40 -14.99
N LEU A 23 -1.95 -15.59 -15.51
CA LEU A 23 -1.89 -14.12 -15.47
C LEU A 23 -3.08 -13.50 -14.76
N GLY A 24 -2.81 -12.38 -14.13
CA GLY A 24 -3.82 -11.45 -13.62
C GLY A 24 -4.28 -11.74 -12.20
N GLU A 25 -5.34 -11.04 -11.83
CA GLU A 25 -5.89 -11.00 -10.47
C GLU A 25 -6.33 -12.36 -9.92
N LYS A 26 -6.74 -13.28 -10.77
CA LYS A 26 -7.13 -14.65 -10.36
C LYS A 26 -5.98 -15.46 -9.75
N TYR A 27 -4.74 -15.05 -10.04
CA TYR A 27 -3.54 -15.77 -9.63
C TYR A 27 -2.67 -14.94 -8.67
N VAL A 28 -3.28 -13.95 -8.03
CA VAL A 28 -2.62 -13.19 -6.95
C VAL A 28 -2.35 -14.12 -5.78
N LEU A 29 -1.09 -14.17 -5.37
CA LEU A 29 -0.67 -14.94 -4.20
C LEU A 29 -0.86 -14.07 -2.95
N LEU A 30 -1.92 -14.34 -2.21
CA LEU A 30 -2.22 -13.71 -0.94
C LEU A 30 -1.96 -14.69 0.21
N ARG A 31 -1.64 -14.15 1.37
CA ARG A 31 -1.52 -14.96 2.59
C ARG A 31 -2.87 -15.62 2.93
N PRO A 32 -2.89 -16.88 3.43
CA PRO A 32 -4.13 -17.60 3.70
C PRO A 32 -5.11 -16.83 4.60
N GLU A 33 -4.60 -16.13 5.60
CA GLU A 33 -5.40 -15.33 6.53
C GLU A 33 -6.10 -14.17 5.83
N ILE A 34 -5.43 -13.56 4.84
CA ILE A 34 -6.00 -12.48 4.04
C ILE A 34 -7.11 -13.03 3.13
N LEU A 35 -6.87 -14.17 2.48
CA LEU A 35 -7.89 -14.85 1.66
C LEU A 35 -9.14 -15.20 2.47
N ALA A 36 -8.98 -15.73 3.66
CA ALA A 36 -10.10 -16.07 4.55
C ALA A 36 -10.90 -14.82 4.94
N ALA A 37 -10.24 -13.68 5.11
CA ALA A 37 -10.89 -12.42 5.47
C ALA A 37 -11.53 -11.70 4.28
N ALA A 38 -11.10 -11.97 3.05
CA ALA A 38 -11.59 -11.29 1.84
C ALA A 38 -13.10 -11.50 1.59
N SER A 39 -13.67 -12.59 2.10
CA SER A 39 -15.12 -12.85 2.04
C SER A 39 -15.93 -12.00 3.04
N GLN A 40 -15.27 -11.34 4.00
CA GLN A 40 -15.91 -10.55 5.04
C GLN A 40 -15.68 -9.05 4.72
N SER A 41 -16.63 -8.42 4.03
CA SER A 41 -16.54 -7.00 3.66
C SER A 41 -16.31 -6.11 4.89
N ALA A 42 -15.17 -5.44 4.95
CA ALA A 42 -14.85 -4.53 6.03
C ALA A 42 -15.53 -3.17 5.83
N ARG A 43 -16.49 -2.82 6.68
CA ARG A 43 -17.06 -1.47 6.72
C ARG A 43 -16.02 -0.48 7.24
N THR A 44 -15.74 0.59 6.48
CA THR A 44 -14.74 1.61 6.81
C THR A 44 -15.31 2.94 7.33
N SER A 45 -16.64 3.05 7.48
CA SER A 45 -17.29 4.29 7.92
C SER A 45 -16.92 4.66 9.37
N GLY A 46 -16.71 5.93 9.64
CA GLY A 46 -16.41 6.47 10.98
C GLY A 46 -14.95 6.37 11.42
N ARG A 47 -14.06 5.81 10.62
CA ARG A 47 -12.64 5.65 10.96
C ARG A 47 -11.85 6.92 10.68
N ARG A 48 -10.87 7.23 11.56
CA ARG A 48 -10.02 8.43 11.47
C ARG A 48 -8.55 8.10 11.21
N VAL A 49 -8.22 6.84 10.96
CA VAL A 49 -6.83 6.38 10.78
C VAL A 49 -6.49 6.35 9.30
N VAL A 50 -5.42 7.02 8.92
CA VAL A 50 -4.73 6.83 7.64
C VAL A 50 -3.48 6.00 7.90
N MET A 51 -3.28 4.92 7.16
CA MET A 51 -2.12 4.06 7.32
C MET A 51 -1.21 4.15 6.11
N ILE A 52 0.07 4.37 6.35
CA ILE A 52 1.12 4.35 5.34
C ILE A 52 1.89 3.04 5.49
N VAL A 53 2.00 2.26 4.41
CA VAL A 53 2.75 1.00 4.40
C VAL A 53 3.81 1.04 3.31
N THR A 54 5.07 0.83 3.68
CA THR A 54 6.20 0.93 2.74
C THR A 54 6.46 -0.35 1.94
N GLY A 55 5.88 -1.47 2.37
CA GLY A 55 6.26 -2.78 1.85
C GLY A 55 7.66 -3.20 2.34
N GLY A 56 8.27 -4.16 1.65
CA GLY A 56 9.60 -4.70 2.00
C GLY A 56 10.78 -3.89 1.49
N THR A 57 10.55 -2.79 0.77
CA THR A 57 11.61 -1.97 0.20
C THR A 57 12.05 -0.86 1.16
N GLU A 58 13.37 -0.69 1.33
CA GLU A 58 14.02 0.27 2.23
C GLU A 58 13.99 1.72 1.70
N GLN A 59 12.88 2.17 1.14
CA GLN A 59 12.79 3.54 0.60
C GLN A 59 12.24 4.50 1.65
N GLU A 60 13.06 4.87 2.60
CA GLU A 60 12.72 5.77 3.72
C GLU A 60 12.34 7.18 3.27
N ASN A 61 12.92 7.66 2.18
CA ASN A 61 12.76 9.05 1.74
C ASN A 61 11.32 9.44 1.38
N TRP A 62 10.52 8.56 0.80
CA TRP A 62 9.15 8.89 0.46
C TRP A 62 8.23 8.92 1.69
N VAL A 63 8.52 8.09 2.70
CA VAL A 63 7.77 8.11 3.97
C VAL A 63 7.98 9.42 4.71
N ALA A 64 9.23 9.87 4.79
CA ALA A 64 9.54 11.15 5.42
C ALA A 64 8.86 12.33 4.70
N LYS A 65 8.86 12.31 3.36
CA LYS A 65 8.12 13.28 2.54
C LYS A 65 6.61 13.21 2.82
N MET A 66 6.02 12.01 2.81
CA MET A 66 4.60 11.83 3.12
C MET A 66 4.26 12.36 4.51
N LEU A 67 5.05 12.02 5.52
CA LEU A 67 4.83 12.53 6.88
C LEU A 67 4.89 14.05 6.94
N SER A 68 5.82 14.70 6.24
CA SER A 68 5.91 16.16 6.19
C SER A 68 4.67 16.80 5.53
N HIS A 69 4.09 16.16 4.52
CA HIS A 69 2.85 16.63 3.90
C HIS A 69 1.62 16.38 4.78
N MET A 70 1.61 15.25 5.48
CA MET A 70 0.51 14.88 6.37
C MET A 70 0.50 15.69 7.69
N ALA A 71 1.57 16.41 8.01
CA ALA A 71 1.61 17.33 9.16
C ALA A 71 0.54 18.43 9.07
N HIS A 72 0.14 18.78 7.86
CA HIS A 72 -0.89 19.80 7.58
C HIS A 72 -2.31 19.24 7.47
N VAL A 73 -2.49 17.93 7.71
CA VAL A 73 -3.81 17.29 7.67
C VAL A 73 -4.65 17.72 8.87
N LYS A 74 -5.95 17.82 8.64
CA LYS A 74 -6.94 18.28 9.64
C LYS A 74 -6.74 17.64 11.02
N PRO A 75 -6.90 18.39 12.12
CA PRO A 75 -6.86 17.85 13.47
C PRO A 75 -7.81 16.65 13.64
N GLY A 76 -7.34 15.61 14.35
CA GLY A 76 -8.14 14.42 14.62
C GLY A 76 -7.92 13.24 13.66
N VAL A 77 -7.06 13.38 12.63
CA VAL A 77 -6.61 12.24 11.83
C VAL A 77 -5.45 11.55 12.55
N LEU A 78 -5.55 10.24 12.73
CA LEU A 78 -4.48 9.41 13.27
C LEU A 78 -3.65 8.86 12.11
N LEU A 79 -2.33 8.96 12.20
CA LEU A 79 -1.42 8.40 11.21
C LEU A 79 -0.76 7.13 11.75
N TRP A 80 -0.86 6.05 11.01
CA TRP A 80 -0.13 4.83 11.28
C TRP A 80 0.89 4.60 10.17
N VAL A 81 2.12 4.30 10.56
CA VAL A 81 3.21 4.01 9.63
C VAL A 81 3.73 2.60 9.90
N LEU A 82 3.58 1.73 8.94
CA LEU A 82 4.17 0.41 8.94
C LEU A 82 5.33 0.36 7.94
N SER A 83 6.50 0.06 8.45
CA SER A 83 7.70 -0.11 7.63
C SER A 83 8.53 -1.28 8.13
N GLY A 84 9.49 -1.72 7.31
CA GLY A 84 10.53 -2.66 7.70
C GLY A 84 11.41 -2.14 8.86
N ARG A 85 12.55 -2.79 9.09
CA ARG A 85 13.40 -2.55 10.28
C ARG A 85 13.99 -1.13 10.42
N ARG A 86 14.04 -0.30 9.38
CA ARG A 86 14.81 0.96 9.33
C ARG A 86 14.00 2.24 9.50
N LEU A 87 12.96 2.25 10.31
CA LEU A 87 12.20 3.50 10.62
C LEU A 87 12.89 4.47 11.57
N ARG A 88 14.14 4.26 11.94
CA ARG A 88 14.82 5.15 12.91
C ARG A 88 14.86 6.60 12.41
N GLU A 89 15.25 6.82 11.16
CA GLU A 89 15.40 8.16 10.58
C GLU A 89 14.07 8.88 10.42
N ALA A 90 13.06 8.22 9.92
CA ALA A 90 11.70 8.79 9.81
C ALA A 90 11.13 9.16 11.18
N ARG A 91 11.39 8.36 12.22
CA ARG A 91 11.00 8.67 13.61
C ARG A 91 11.74 9.87 14.17
N VAL A 92 13.05 9.98 13.92
CA VAL A 92 13.88 11.09 14.37
C VAL A 92 13.45 12.38 13.68
N LEU A 93 13.30 12.36 12.35
CA LEU A 93 12.83 13.51 11.57
C LEU A 93 11.44 13.98 12.00
N TYR A 94 10.53 13.05 12.28
CA TYR A 94 9.20 13.40 12.76
C TYR A 94 9.23 14.03 14.16
N ARG A 95 9.99 13.45 15.10
CA ARG A 95 10.14 13.98 16.47
C ARG A 95 10.80 15.35 16.51
N SER A 96 11.76 15.61 15.62
CA SER A 96 12.49 16.90 15.60
C SER A 96 11.61 18.08 15.15
N ARG A 97 10.50 17.82 14.45
CA ARG A 97 9.62 18.86 13.91
C ARG A 97 8.45 19.26 14.80
N GLN A 98 8.35 18.74 16.03
CA GLN A 98 7.27 19.02 16.99
C GLN A 98 5.85 18.95 16.38
N GLU A 99 5.62 18.07 15.42
CA GLU A 99 4.38 18.02 14.70
C GLU A 99 3.24 17.43 15.55
N LYS A 100 2.10 18.12 15.57
CA LYS A 100 0.92 17.81 16.41
C LYS A 100 0.12 16.58 15.93
N ALA A 101 0.51 15.92 14.85
CA ALA A 101 -0.21 14.74 14.38
C ALA A 101 0.09 13.51 15.25
N HIS A 102 -0.95 12.78 15.62
CA HIS A 102 -0.80 11.53 16.37
C HIS A 102 -0.30 10.42 15.44
N VAL A 103 1.02 10.21 15.38
CA VAL A 103 1.64 9.17 14.55
C VAL A 103 2.03 7.97 15.41
N ARG A 104 1.63 6.77 14.96
CA ARG A 104 2.08 5.49 15.52
C ARG A 104 2.89 4.72 14.48
N PHE A 105 4.02 4.19 14.90
CA PHE A 105 4.92 3.40 14.06
C PHE A 105 4.82 1.92 14.42
N PHE A 106 4.75 1.08 13.38
CA PHE A 106 4.70 -0.37 13.50
C PHE A 106 5.79 -1.01 12.65
N SER A 107 6.26 -2.17 13.07
CA SER A 107 7.18 -3.02 12.32
C SER A 107 6.95 -4.48 12.67
N GLY A 108 7.23 -5.40 11.73
CA GLY A 108 7.20 -6.83 11.99
C GLY A 108 5.80 -7.40 12.25
N LEU A 109 4.74 -6.77 11.73
CA LEU A 109 3.37 -7.27 11.91
C LEU A 109 3.16 -8.57 11.13
N ASN A 110 2.57 -9.57 11.78
CA ASN A 110 2.11 -10.80 11.14
C ASN A 110 0.78 -10.57 10.37
N ALA A 111 0.28 -11.61 9.67
CA ALA A 111 -0.92 -11.50 8.85
C ALA A 111 -2.17 -11.12 9.66
N ALA A 112 -2.37 -11.71 10.83
CA ALA A 112 -3.52 -11.42 11.68
C ALA A 112 -3.49 -9.99 12.24
N GLU A 113 -2.31 -9.49 12.58
CA GLU A 113 -2.11 -8.11 13.01
C GLU A 113 -2.35 -7.13 11.87
N MET A 114 -1.89 -7.45 10.65
CA MET A 114 -2.16 -6.66 9.45
C MET A 114 -3.66 -6.57 9.18
N LEU A 115 -4.39 -7.67 9.21
CA LEU A 115 -5.84 -7.70 9.05
C LEU A 115 -6.54 -6.80 10.04
N ARG A 116 -6.19 -6.90 11.33
CA ARG A 116 -6.74 -6.00 12.35
C ARG A 116 -6.46 -4.53 12.06
N ARG A 117 -5.29 -4.19 11.51
CA ARG A 117 -4.97 -2.80 11.13
C ARG A 117 -5.79 -2.38 9.90
N TYR A 118 -5.81 -3.17 8.85
CA TYR A 118 -6.62 -2.87 7.67
C TYR A 118 -8.09 -2.64 8.00
N SER A 119 -8.65 -3.42 8.93
CA SER A 119 -10.03 -3.23 9.38
C SER A 119 -10.27 -1.92 10.15
N GLN A 120 -9.26 -1.24 10.65
CA GLN A 120 -9.35 -0.02 11.46
C GLN A 120 -9.04 1.25 10.67
N VAL A 121 -8.49 1.16 9.45
CA VAL A 121 -8.11 2.34 8.69
C VAL A 121 -9.24 2.84 7.80
N ARG A 122 -9.27 4.14 7.63
CA ARG A 122 -10.14 4.82 6.66
C ARG A 122 -9.56 4.73 5.25
N CYS A 123 -8.23 4.79 5.15
CA CYS A 123 -7.51 4.75 3.89
C CYS A 123 -6.11 4.20 4.12
N LEU A 124 -5.65 3.37 3.19
CA LEU A 124 -4.27 2.91 3.13
C LEU A 124 -3.52 3.64 2.01
N ILE A 125 -2.30 4.08 2.32
CA ILE A 125 -1.35 4.61 1.34
C ILE A 125 -0.22 3.60 1.20
N ALA A 126 -0.05 3.02 0.03
CA ALA A 126 0.95 1.98 -0.20
C ALA A 126 1.46 1.98 -1.64
N PRO A 127 2.68 1.49 -1.89
CA PRO A 127 3.11 1.18 -3.25
C PRO A 127 2.22 0.10 -3.89
N ALA A 128 2.15 0.10 -5.23
CA ALA A 128 1.43 -0.91 -6.01
C ALA A 128 2.16 -2.27 -5.95
N SER A 129 2.11 -2.91 -4.80
CA SER A 129 2.80 -4.15 -4.43
C SER A 129 1.82 -5.15 -3.81
N THR A 130 2.32 -6.30 -3.35
CA THR A 130 1.50 -7.33 -2.68
C THR A 130 0.70 -6.77 -1.50
N VAL A 131 1.26 -5.83 -0.73
CA VAL A 131 0.55 -5.18 0.39
C VAL A 131 -0.70 -4.44 -0.08
N MET A 132 -0.62 -3.74 -1.22
CA MET A 132 -1.78 -3.10 -1.84
C MET A 132 -2.84 -4.15 -2.22
N LEU A 133 -2.43 -5.27 -2.85
CA LEU A 133 -3.35 -6.34 -3.25
C LEU A 133 -4.03 -7.00 -2.05
N GLU A 134 -3.32 -7.20 -0.95
CA GLU A 134 -3.89 -7.70 0.30
C GLU A 134 -4.96 -6.74 0.84
N ALA A 135 -4.65 -5.46 0.94
CA ALA A 135 -5.59 -4.46 1.44
C ALA A 135 -6.80 -4.29 0.50
N PHE A 136 -6.57 -4.37 -0.81
CA PHE A 136 -7.63 -4.33 -1.82
C PHE A 136 -8.60 -5.50 -1.67
N SER A 137 -8.06 -6.73 -1.49
CA SER A 137 -8.88 -7.94 -1.39
C SER A 137 -9.87 -7.94 -0.21
N ILE A 138 -9.59 -7.18 0.83
CA ILE A 138 -10.47 -7.00 2.00
C ILE A 138 -11.30 -5.72 1.96
N GLY A 139 -11.33 -5.01 0.82
CA GLY A 139 -12.12 -3.81 0.64
C GLY A 139 -11.59 -2.57 1.38
N CYS A 140 -10.30 -2.50 1.69
CA CYS A 140 -9.70 -1.31 2.28
C CYS A 140 -9.54 -0.21 1.20
N PRO A 141 -10.03 1.02 1.41
CA PRO A 141 -9.82 2.12 0.47
C PRO A 141 -8.33 2.43 0.28
N LEU A 142 -7.90 2.62 -0.97
CA LEU A 142 -6.50 2.71 -1.34
C LEU A 142 -6.16 4.00 -2.08
N VAL A 143 -5.10 4.66 -1.60
CA VAL A 143 -4.29 5.58 -2.38
C VAL A 143 -2.97 4.87 -2.68
N THR A 144 -2.64 4.68 -3.93
CA THR A 144 -1.46 3.92 -4.31
C THR A 144 -0.66 4.63 -5.39
N GLY A 145 0.62 4.38 -5.40
CA GLY A 145 1.55 4.88 -6.40
C GLY A 145 2.61 3.83 -6.69
N TRP A 146 3.58 4.16 -7.51
CA TRP A 146 4.68 3.27 -7.83
C TRP A 146 6.00 3.78 -7.24
N ILE A 147 6.88 2.84 -6.89
CA ILE A 147 8.26 3.08 -6.45
C ILE A 147 9.26 2.31 -7.33
N ALA A 148 8.75 1.41 -8.18
CA ALA A 148 9.52 0.61 -9.14
C ALA A 148 8.72 0.48 -10.44
N ASP A 149 9.43 0.38 -11.58
CA ASP A 149 8.79 0.42 -12.91
C ASP A 149 7.84 -0.75 -13.16
N ASN A 150 8.13 -1.92 -12.59
CA ASN A 150 7.26 -3.10 -12.70
C ASN A 150 5.89 -2.92 -12.02
N GLN A 151 5.70 -1.88 -11.22
CA GLN A 151 4.42 -1.57 -10.55
C GLN A 151 3.48 -0.71 -11.40
N ARG A 152 4.00 -0.01 -12.43
CA ARG A 152 3.25 0.95 -13.23
C ARG A 152 2.06 0.30 -13.94
N ASN A 153 2.26 -0.82 -14.63
CA ASN A 153 1.20 -1.47 -15.40
C ASN A 153 0.01 -1.88 -14.51
N SER A 154 0.29 -2.45 -13.35
CA SER A 154 -0.76 -2.83 -12.39
C SER A 154 -1.48 -1.62 -11.83
N LEU A 155 -0.76 -0.56 -11.51
CA LEU A 155 -1.34 0.68 -11.02
C LEU A 155 -2.23 1.35 -12.05
N ASP A 156 -1.78 1.45 -13.30
CA ASP A 156 -2.55 2.03 -14.40
C ASP A 156 -3.83 1.23 -14.68
N TYR A 157 -3.74 -0.09 -14.68
CA TYR A 157 -4.89 -0.97 -14.84
C TYR A 157 -5.93 -0.74 -13.73
N LEU A 158 -5.52 -0.78 -12.47
CA LEU A 158 -6.41 -0.61 -11.33
C LEU A 158 -7.03 0.79 -11.29
N SER A 159 -6.24 1.81 -11.62
CA SER A 159 -6.70 3.20 -11.65
C SER A 159 -7.73 3.45 -12.75
N ARG A 160 -7.47 2.97 -13.98
CA ARG A 160 -8.42 3.11 -15.11
C ARG A 160 -9.76 2.42 -14.85
N ASN A 161 -9.77 1.36 -14.04
CA ASN A 161 -10.97 0.67 -13.62
C ASN A 161 -11.62 1.29 -12.35
N GLY A 162 -11.14 2.43 -11.87
CA GLY A 162 -11.69 3.12 -10.70
C GLY A 162 -11.51 2.40 -9.37
N LEU A 163 -10.59 1.43 -9.30
CA LEU A 163 -10.40 0.54 -8.15
C LEU A 163 -9.47 1.13 -7.08
N VAL A 164 -8.62 2.08 -7.47
CA VAL A 164 -7.66 2.75 -6.58
C VAL A 164 -7.50 4.22 -6.98
N ILE A 165 -7.08 5.06 -6.03
CA ILE A 165 -6.64 6.42 -6.31
C ILE A 165 -5.15 6.36 -6.63
N ASN A 166 -4.78 6.74 -7.87
CA ASN A 166 -3.39 6.76 -8.33
C ASN A 166 -2.71 8.08 -7.94
N SER A 167 -1.67 8.00 -7.12
CA SER A 167 -0.84 9.14 -6.69
C SER A 167 0.47 9.31 -7.49
N GLY A 168 0.68 8.52 -8.53
CA GLY A 168 1.86 8.59 -9.37
C GLY A 168 3.13 8.01 -8.71
N ASP A 169 4.26 8.67 -8.93
CA ASP A 169 5.56 8.28 -8.37
C ASP A 169 5.65 8.68 -6.89
N LEU A 170 5.58 7.72 -5.99
CA LEU A 170 5.66 7.97 -4.54
C LEU A 170 7.01 8.57 -4.10
N ARG A 171 8.07 8.39 -4.86
CA ARG A 171 9.39 8.98 -4.57
C ARG A 171 9.38 10.50 -4.75
N ASN A 172 8.48 11.00 -5.61
CA ASN A 172 8.37 12.39 -6.03
C ASN A 172 7.06 13.06 -5.57
N VAL A 173 6.41 12.53 -4.55
CA VAL A 173 5.18 13.12 -4.00
C VAL A 173 5.49 14.56 -3.56
N SER A 174 4.74 15.51 -4.10
CA SER A 174 4.75 16.90 -3.69
C SER A 174 3.38 17.29 -3.13
N ALA A 175 3.35 18.14 -2.10
CA ALA A 175 2.10 18.77 -1.73
C ALA A 175 1.68 19.71 -2.87
N ARG A 176 0.62 19.37 -3.60
CA ARG A 176 -0.05 20.38 -4.42
C ARG A 176 -0.77 21.32 -3.45
N LYS A 177 -0.47 22.62 -3.57
CA LYS A 177 -1.18 23.69 -2.87
C LYS A 177 -2.64 23.71 -3.28
#